data_35d9e531315a706fe6a076942e90132f
#
_entry.id   35d9e531315a706fe6a076942e90132f
#
_cell.length_a   1.000
_cell.length_b   1.000
_cell.length_c   1.000
_cell.angle_alpha   90.00
_cell.angle_beta   90.00
_cell.angle_gamma   90.00
#
_symmetry.space_group_name_H-M   'P 1'
#
loop_
_entity.id
_entity.type
_entity.pdbx_description
1 polymer ?
#
loop_
_entity_poly.entity_id
_entity_poly.type
_entity_poly.pdbx_seq_one_letter_code
_entity_poly.pdbx_strand_id
1 'polypeptide(L)'
;AYTVQQVKSEAVTTVKSANFVNSLAGKVAGAVINTSSSGVGGSAKVIMRGMKSIMQTSNVLYVIDGIPMHNFTSDGSMEFGSRGTTESIADMNPDDIESISVMTGAAAAALYGSDAANGAMLITTKKGKAGATQIQVSSNTEFMNPLRLPDFQTRYGTGRKGKASGSTILSWGAPLNQAARYNYSPEDFLQTGHILTNSVTLSGGTEKNQIYFSTAAVNSKGLVPNNKYNRYNFTFRNTSLLLSDRLILDV
;
A
#
# COMPACT_ATOMS: atom_id res chain seq x y z
N ALA A 1 -17.80 19.65 15.83
CA ALA A 1 -17.31 18.33 16.28
C ALA A 1 -16.28 17.82 15.25
N TYR A 2 -15.04 17.66 15.68
CA TYR A 2 -14.00 17.09 14.82
C TYR A 2 -14.18 15.57 14.84
N THR A 3 -14.45 14.98 13.68
CA THR A 3 -14.57 13.54 13.57
C THR A 3 -13.18 12.98 13.33
N VAL A 4 -12.53 12.50 14.40
CA VAL A 4 -11.32 11.69 14.31
C VAL A 4 -11.76 10.24 14.40
N GLN A 5 -11.43 9.46 13.38
CA GLN A 5 -11.63 8.02 13.42
C GLN A 5 -10.29 7.34 13.72
N GLN A 6 -10.28 6.50 14.73
CA GLN A 6 -9.11 5.69 15.07
C GLN A 6 -9.28 4.25 14.60
N VAL A 7 -8.27 3.74 13.94
CA VAL A 7 -8.15 2.36 13.49
C VAL A 7 -7.03 1.73 14.32
N LYS A 8 -7.33 0.63 15.00
CA LYS A 8 -6.34 -0.08 15.80
C LYS A 8 -5.40 -0.91 14.92
N SER A 9 -4.22 -1.19 15.43
CA SER A 9 -3.19 -2.03 14.81
C SER A 9 -3.73 -3.34 14.23
N GLU A 10 -4.61 -4.04 14.94
CA GLU A 10 -5.19 -5.32 14.51
C GLU A 10 -5.85 -5.23 13.14
N ALA A 11 -6.49 -4.10 12.83
CA ALA A 11 -7.13 -3.92 11.55
C ALA A 11 -6.14 -3.88 10.38
N VAL A 12 -4.90 -3.50 10.63
CA VAL A 12 -3.83 -3.41 9.61
C VAL A 12 -3.02 -4.69 9.53
N THR A 13 -2.89 -5.40 10.66
CA THR A 13 -2.04 -6.59 10.77
C THR A 13 -2.77 -7.90 10.47
N THR A 14 -4.11 -7.94 10.52
CA THR A 14 -4.90 -9.14 10.26
C THR A 14 -4.80 -9.60 8.81
N VAL A 15 -4.81 -8.65 7.86
CA VAL A 15 -4.59 -8.93 6.43
C VAL A 15 -3.44 -8.05 5.97
N LYS A 16 -2.27 -8.64 5.83
CA LYS A 16 -1.05 -7.91 5.46
C LYS A 16 -0.94 -7.83 3.95
N SER A 17 -1.11 -6.64 3.40
CA SER A 17 -0.78 -6.33 2.01
C SER A 17 0.68 -5.86 1.91
N ALA A 18 1.29 -6.01 0.74
CA ALA A 18 2.63 -5.47 0.47
C ALA A 18 2.72 -3.95 0.75
N ASN A 19 1.65 -3.21 0.42
CA ASN A 19 1.42 -1.85 0.87
C ASN A 19 0.30 -1.86 1.92
N PHE A 20 0.63 -1.55 3.18
CA PHE A 20 -0.34 -1.63 4.28
C PHE A 20 -1.53 -0.68 4.13
N VAL A 21 -1.37 0.42 3.38
CA VAL A 21 -2.48 1.36 3.13
C VAL A 21 -3.65 0.66 2.44
N ASN A 22 -3.38 -0.33 1.60
CA ASN A 22 -4.43 -1.12 0.94
C ASN A 22 -5.27 -1.92 1.95
N SER A 23 -4.68 -2.34 3.07
CA SER A 23 -5.40 -3.08 4.13
C SER A 23 -6.42 -2.22 4.88
N LEU A 24 -6.36 -0.89 4.73
CA LEU A 24 -7.32 0.06 5.30
C LEU A 24 -8.58 0.24 4.45
N ALA A 25 -8.60 -0.30 3.22
CA ALA A 25 -9.78 -0.20 2.35
C ALA A 25 -11.02 -0.80 3.03
N GLY A 26 -12.09 -0.02 3.06
CA GLY A 26 -13.34 -0.38 3.74
C GLY A 26 -13.33 -0.27 5.27
N LYS A 27 -12.18 0.04 5.90
CA LYS A 27 -12.06 0.17 7.36
C LYS A 27 -12.07 1.63 7.85
N VAL A 28 -11.87 2.57 6.94
CA VAL A 28 -11.87 4.00 7.22
C VAL A 28 -13.09 4.66 6.60
N ALA A 29 -13.98 5.21 7.41
CA ALA A 29 -15.18 5.87 6.92
C ALA A 29 -14.84 7.13 6.12
N GLY A 30 -15.47 7.29 4.96
CA GLY A 30 -15.28 8.44 4.07
C GLY A 30 -13.94 8.48 3.35
N ALA A 31 -13.13 7.44 3.43
CA ALA A 31 -11.93 7.27 2.62
C ALA A 31 -12.17 6.26 1.49
N VAL A 32 -11.74 6.62 0.30
CA VAL A 32 -11.67 5.74 -0.86
C VAL A 32 -10.20 5.43 -1.11
N ILE A 33 -9.84 4.16 -1.04
CA ILE A 33 -8.47 3.69 -1.24
C ILE A 33 -8.43 2.90 -2.55
N ASN A 34 -7.71 3.44 -3.51
CA ASN A 34 -7.53 2.82 -4.82
C ASN A 34 -6.11 2.28 -4.94
N THR A 35 -6.00 1.00 -5.20
CA THR A 35 -4.73 0.34 -5.49
C THR A 35 -4.28 0.66 -6.91
N SER A 36 -2.98 0.77 -7.10
CA SER A 36 -2.40 0.94 -8.42
C SER A 36 -2.41 -0.35 -9.23
N SER A 37 -2.40 -0.22 -10.55
CA SER A 37 -2.28 -1.35 -11.49
C SER A 37 -0.84 -1.82 -11.71
N SER A 38 0.14 -1.19 -11.03
CA SER A 38 1.57 -1.52 -11.22
C SER A 38 1.96 -2.89 -10.61
N GLY A 39 1.04 -3.55 -9.93
CA GLY A 39 1.27 -4.86 -9.33
C GLY A 39 1.64 -4.80 -7.86
N VAL A 40 2.43 -5.78 -7.41
CA VAL A 40 2.80 -5.92 -5.99
C VAL A 40 3.70 -4.77 -5.55
N GLY A 41 3.40 -4.17 -4.41
CA GLY A 41 4.13 -3.01 -3.89
C GLY A 41 3.76 -1.68 -4.54
N GLY A 42 2.76 -1.66 -5.42
CA GLY A 42 2.27 -0.43 -6.03
C GLY A 42 1.69 0.56 -5.03
N SER A 43 1.68 1.85 -5.41
CA SER A 43 1.16 2.94 -4.59
C SER A 43 -0.35 2.80 -4.34
N ALA A 44 -0.81 3.40 -3.26
CA ALA A 44 -2.23 3.49 -2.94
C ALA A 44 -2.67 4.96 -2.94
N LYS A 45 -3.71 5.26 -3.71
CA LYS A 45 -4.32 6.59 -3.70
C LYS A 45 -5.41 6.65 -2.64
N VAL A 46 -5.17 7.43 -1.58
CA VAL A 46 -6.15 7.65 -0.51
C VAL A 46 -6.82 8.98 -0.71
N ILE A 47 -8.13 8.95 -0.95
CA ILE A 47 -8.95 10.14 -1.15
C ILE A 47 -9.99 10.21 -0.04
N MET A 48 -10.05 11.34 0.65
CA MET A 48 -11.03 11.56 1.71
C MET A 48 -12.15 12.48 1.24
N ARG A 49 -13.40 12.01 1.43
CA ARG A 49 -14.62 12.76 1.09
C ARG A 49 -14.71 13.20 -0.38
N GLY A 50 -14.21 12.38 -1.30
CA GLY A 50 -14.26 12.61 -2.73
C GLY A 50 -13.10 13.44 -3.28
N MET A 51 -12.96 13.43 -4.61
CA MET A 51 -11.94 14.21 -5.31
C MET A 51 -12.27 15.70 -5.23
N LYS A 52 -11.29 16.51 -4.81
CA LYS A 52 -11.44 17.96 -4.63
C LYS A 52 -10.91 18.76 -5.80
N SER A 53 -9.96 18.20 -6.55
CA SER A 53 -9.35 18.88 -7.69
C SER A 53 -9.09 17.90 -8.83
N ILE A 54 -9.22 18.40 -10.06
CA ILE A 54 -8.86 17.67 -11.29
C ILE A 54 -7.38 17.91 -11.61
N MET A 55 -6.84 19.08 -11.25
CA MET A 55 -5.49 19.51 -11.60
C MET A 55 -4.45 19.26 -10.50
N GLN A 56 -4.87 19.10 -9.27
CA GLN A 56 -3.99 18.90 -8.12
C GLN A 56 -4.21 17.54 -7.47
N THR A 57 -3.20 17.05 -6.77
CA THR A 57 -3.34 15.84 -5.97
C THR A 57 -4.44 15.98 -4.92
N SER A 58 -5.28 14.96 -4.79
CA SER A 58 -6.29 14.85 -3.74
C SER A 58 -5.88 13.85 -2.66
N ASN A 59 -4.60 13.47 -2.61
CA ASN A 59 -4.07 12.54 -1.63
C ASN A 59 -4.06 13.16 -0.23
N VAL A 60 -4.21 12.33 0.79
CA VAL A 60 -4.06 12.72 2.19
C VAL A 60 -2.58 12.94 2.55
N LEU A 61 -2.34 13.76 3.56
CA LEU A 61 -1.03 13.90 4.17
C LEU A 61 -0.81 12.73 5.17
N TYR A 62 0.35 12.10 5.11
CA TYR A 62 0.76 11.14 6.12
C TYR A 62 1.60 11.83 7.19
N VAL A 63 1.32 11.52 8.45
CA VAL A 63 2.04 12.06 9.60
C VAL A 63 2.45 10.88 10.49
N ILE A 64 3.73 10.67 10.68
CA ILE A 64 4.29 9.57 11.47
C ILE A 64 4.84 10.15 12.77
N ASP A 65 4.30 9.70 13.91
CA ASP A 65 4.70 10.17 15.25
C ASP A 65 4.76 11.71 15.37
N GLY A 66 3.81 12.40 14.70
CA GLY A 66 3.71 13.86 14.69
C GLY A 66 4.53 14.57 13.60
N ILE A 67 5.36 13.85 12.85
CA ILE A 67 6.19 14.41 11.78
C ILE A 67 5.50 14.22 10.43
N PRO A 68 5.18 15.31 9.69
CA PRO A 68 4.63 15.21 8.36
C PRO A 68 5.61 14.54 7.40
N MET A 69 5.13 13.55 6.65
CA MET A 69 5.92 12.86 5.64
C MET A 69 5.42 13.25 4.25
N HIS A 70 6.32 13.75 3.42
CA HIS A 70 6.04 13.90 2.00
C HIS A 70 6.06 12.54 1.32
N ASN A 71 4.90 12.13 0.83
CA ASN A 71 4.74 10.86 0.13
C ASN A 71 5.19 11.04 -1.33
N PHE A 72 6.46 10.80 -1.58
CA PHE A 72 7.01 10.84 -2.93
C PHE A 72 6.58 9.60 -3.69
N THR A 73 5.83 9.81 -4.77
CA THR A 73 5.62 8.79 -5.79
C THR A 73 6.63 9.04 -6.91
N SER A 74 7.33 8.02 -7.34
CA SER A 74 8.31 8.10 -8.44
C SER A 74 7.64 8.30 -9.81
N ASP A 75 6.46 8.91 -9.84
CA ASP A 75 5.66 8.99 -11.05
C ASP A 75 6.07 10.17 -11.93
N GLY A 76 6.30 9.84 -13.20
CA GLY A 76 6.52 10.81 -14.25
C GLY A 76 5.28 11.68 -14.53
N SER A 77 5.37 12.50 -15.56
CA SER A 77 4.39 13.48 -16.00
C SER A 77 2.92 13.05 -15.82
N MET A 78 2.11 13.91 -15.21
CA MET A 78 0.65 13.74 -15.07
C MET A 78 -0.06 13.62 -16.43
N GLU A 79 0.57 14.01 -17.53
CA GLU A 79 0.01 14.06 -18.88
C GLU A 79 -0.40 12.68 -19.41
N PHE A 80 0.28 11.63 -18.97
CA PHE A 80 -0.02 10.24 -19.38
C PHE A 80 -0.54 9.35 -18.23
N GLY A 81 -0.86 9.95 -17.09
CA GLY A 81 -1.25 9.23 -15.88
C GLY A 81 -0.06 8.63 -15.13
N SER A 82 -0.26 8.44 -13.85
CA SER A 82 0.71 7.79 -12.97
C SER A 82 0.74 6.29 -13.21
N ARG A 83 1.91 5.68 -13.31
CA ARG A 83 2.06 4.21 -13.34
C ARG A 83 1.77 3.57 -11.98
N GLY A 84 1.63 4.40 -10.92
CA GLY A 84 1.37 3.95 -9.58
C GLY A 84 2.50 3.09 -9.03
N THR A 85 3.75 3.50 -9.27
CA THR A 85 4.94 2.87 -8.70
C THR A 85 4.92 2.92 -7.17
N THR A 86 5.97 2.46 -6.51
CA THR A 86 6.07 2.47 -5.05
C THR A 86 5.96 3.90 -4.49
N GLU A 87 5.46 4.00 -3.28
CA GLU A 87 5.35 5.25 -2.52
C GLU A 87 6.08 5.11 -1.18
N SER A 88 6.58 6.22 -0.64
CA SER A 88 7.40 6.22 0.58
C SER A 88 6.68 5.61 1.80
N ILE A 89 5.37 5.81 1.91
CA ILE A 89 4.59 5.24 3.03
C ILE A 89 4.47 3.72 2.95
N ALA A 90 4.57 3.14 1.75
CA ALA A 90 4.52 1.69 1.56
C ALA A 90 5.72 0.96 2.17
N ASP A 91 6.81 1.68 2.44
CA ASP A 91 8.02 1.10 3.03
C ASP A 91 7.88 0.85 4.53
N MET A 92 6.83 1.37 5.18
CA MET A 92 6.58 1.12 6.59
C MET A 92 6.11 -0.31 6.84
N ASN A 93 6.66 -0.93 7.91
CA ASN A 93 6.19 -2.24 8.36
C ASN A 93 4.85 -2.09 9.13
N PRO A 94 3.78 -2.77 8.71
CA PRO A 94 2.49 -2.70 9.41
C PRO A 94 2.55 -3.20 10.86
N ASP A 95 3.49 -4.10 11.19
CA ASP A 95 3.63 -4.61 12.56
C ASP A 95 4.19 -3.56 13.53
N ASP A 96 4.83 -2.49 13.03
CA ASP A 96 5.32 -1.38 13.85
C ASP A 96 4.25 -0.33 14.16
N ILE A 97 3.07 -0.45 13.55
CA ILE A 97 1.98 0.49 13.75
C ILE A 97 1.20 0.14 15.02
N GLU A 98 1.03 1.10 15.92
CA GLU A 98 0.17 0.99 17.10
C GLU A 98 -1.26 1.40 16.79
N SER A 99 -1.43 2.53 16.12
CA SER A 99 -2.74 3.04 15.71
C SER A 99 -2.65 3.98 14.52
N ILE A 100 -3.75 4.10 13.79
CA ILE A 100 -3.92 5.07 12.71
C ILE A 100 -5.14 5.92 13.04
N SER A 101 -4.95 7.23 13.12
CA SER A 101 -6.03 8.19 13.31
C SER A 101 -6.22 9.00 12.05
N VAL A 102 -7.46 9.09 11.58
CA VAL A 102 -7.78 9.78 10.32
C VAL A 102 -8.50 11.07 10.64
N MET A 103 -7.95 12.17 10.15
CA MET A 103 -8.48 13.53 10.33
C MET A 103 -9.02 14.10 9.03
N THR A 104 -10.14 14.77 9.13
CA THR A 104 -10.73 15.46 7.97
C THR A 104 -9.96 16.72 7.59
N GLY A 105 -10.06 17.17 6.33
CA GLY A 105 -9.25 18.26 5.78
C GLY A 105 -9.20 19.54 6.61
N ALA A 106 -10.35 20.03 7.10
CA ALA A 106 -10.38 21.26 7.91
C ALA A 106 -9.63 21.10 9.25
N ALA A 107 -9.82 19.97 9.94
CA ALA A 107 -9.14 19.70 11.20
C ALA A 107 -7.64 19.43 10.98
N ALA A 108 -7.30 18.70 9.90
CA ALA A 108 -5.93 18.41 9.53
C ALA A 108 -5.18 19.69 9.12
N ALA A 109 -5.80 20.55 8.32
CA ALA A 109 -5.21 21.81 7.88
C ALA A 109 -4.95 22.79 9.03
N ALA A 110 -5.78 22.76 10.08
CA ALA A 110 -5.55 23.58 11.28
C ALA A 110 -4.29 23.17 12.05
N LEU A 111 -3.88 21.90 11.97
CA LEU A 111 -2.69 21.38 12.67
C LEU A 111 -1.44 21.34 11.79
N TYR A 112 -1.59 20.99 10.51
CA TYR A 112 -0.48 20.69 9.60
C TYR A 112 -0.43 21.61 8.36
N GLY A 113 -1.26 22.67 8.34
CA GLY A 113 -1.25 23.65 7.25
C GLY A 113 -1.91 23.16 5.96
N SER A 114 -1.56 23.83 4.86
CA SER A 114 -2.16 23.62 3.51
C SER A 114 -1.99 22.21 2.97
N ASP A 115 -0.89 21.55 3.31
CA ASP A 115 -0.56 20.20 2.81
C ASP A 115 -1.55 19.14 3.31
N ALA A 116 -2.18 19.41 4.46
CA ALA A 116 -3.23 18.58 5.03
C ALA A 116 -4.66 19.00 4.61
N ALA A 117 -4.83 19.91 3.63
CA ALA A 117 -6.14 20.37 3.18
C ALA A 117 -7.05 19.23 2.68
N ASN A 118 -6.47 18.15 2.16
CA ASN A 118 -7.19 16.96 1.73
C ASN A 118 -7.49 15.96 2.84
N GLY A 119 -7.00 16.21 4.05
CA GLY A 119 -7.04 15.34 5.21
C GLY A 119 -5.66 14.83 5.60
N ALA A 120 -5.54 14.27 6.78
CA ALA A 120 -4.31 13.66 7.26
C ALA A 120 -4.58 12.28 7.87
N MET A 121 -3.63 11.39 7.68
CA MET A 121 -3.57 10.08 8.30
C MET A 121 -2.40 10.09 9.29
N LEU A 122 -2.75 10.10 10.58
CA LEU A 122 -1.79 10.12 11.68
C LEU A 122 -1.46 8.70 12.08
N ILE A 123 -0.22 8.31 11.91
CA ILE A 123 0.29 6.97 12.21
C ILE A 123 1.11 7.08 13.48
N THR A 124 0.72 6.34 14.49
CA THR A 124 1.49 6.20 15.73
C THR A 124 2.22 4.87 15.70
N THR A 125 3.53 4.91 15.90
CA THR A 125 4.35 3.69 15.93
C THR A 125 4.43 3.10 17.34
N LYS A 126 4.66 1.79 17.39
CA LYS A 126 4.85 1.06 18.65
C LYS A 126 6.12 1.52 19.35
N LYS A 127 6.01 1.60 20.67
CA LYS A 127 7.12 1.88 21.61
C LYS A 127 7.43 0.66 22.45
N GLY A 128 8.58 0.67 23.07
CA GLY A 128 8.91 -0.27 24.15
C GLY A 128 7.90 -0.17 25.28
N LYS A 129 7.68 -1.26 25.99
CA LYS A 129 6.81 -1.31 27.17
C LYS A 129 7.61 -1.81 28.35
N ALA A 130 7.38 -1.20 29.53
CA ALA A 130 7.94 -1.69 30.77
C ALA A 130 7.38 -3.08 31.09
N GLY A 131 8.23 -3.98 31.54
CA GLY A 131 7.86 -5.34 31.93
C GLY A 131 8.77 -6.38 31.30
N ALA A 132 8.35 -7.64 31.39
CA ALA A 132 9.08 -8.75 30.82
C ALA A 132 9.20 -8.62 29.28
N THR A 133 10.33 -9.03 28.76
CA THR A 133 10.57 -9.01 27.33
C THR A 133 9.57 -9.91 26.60
N GLN A 134 8.84 -9.33 25.66
CA GLN A 134 7.88 -10.00 24.81
C GLN A 134 8.49 -10.15 23.41
N ILE A 135 8.45 -11.34 22.86
CA ILE A 135 8.86 -11.64 21.50
C ILE A 135 7.61 -12.09 20.74
N GLN A 136 7.34 -11.43 19.63
CA GLN A 136 6.26 -11.81 18.73
C GLN A 136 6.84 -12.15 17.36
N VAL A 137 6.50 -13.32 16.85
CA VAL A 137 6.84 -13.77 15.52
C VAL A 137 5.55 -13.85 14.70
N SER A 138 5.57 -13.28 13.52
CA SER A 138 4.44 -13.33 12.60
C SER A 138 4.90 -13.77 11.22
N SER A 139 4.14 -14.71 10.64
CA SER A 139 4.35 -15.17 9.27
C SER A 139 3.00 -15.16 8.55
N ASN A 140 2.96 -14.53 7.38
CA ASN A 140 1.76 -14.47 6.55
C ASN A 140 2.12 -14.84 5.11
N THR A 141 1.31 -15.70 4.51
CA THR A 141 1.45 -16.06 3.11
C THR A 141 0.12 -15.80 2.39
N GLU A 142 0.18 -15.04 1.33
CA GLU A 142 -0.97 -14.72 0.49
C GLU A 142 -0.71 -15.25 -0.93
N PHE A 143 -1.71 -15.88 -1.52
CA PHE A 143 -1.70 -16.32 -2.92
C PHE A 143 -2.70 -15.50 -3.72
N MET A 144 -2.28 -15.08 -4.91
CA MET A 144 -3.07 -14.27 -5.81
C MET A 144 -3.27 -14.98 -7.13
N ASN A 145 -4.53 -15.08 -7.57
CA ASN A 145 -4.88 -15.56 -8.90
C ASN A 145 -5.83 -14.55 -9.56
N PRO A 146 -5.83 -14.43 -10.89
CA PRO A 146 -6.81 -13.59 -11.57
C PRO A 146 -8.22 -14.13 -11.31
N LEU A 147 -9.12 -13.27 -10.83
CA LEU A 147 -10.51 -13.66 -10.55
C LEU A 147 -11.31 -13.82 -11.83
N ARG A 148 -11.11 -12.91 -12.78
CA ARG A 148 -11.82 -12.89 -14.06
C ARG A 148 -10.97 -12.18 -15.10
N LEU A 149 -10.87 -12.77 -16.26
CA LEU A 149 -10.24 -12.17 -17.44
C LEU A 149 -11.32 -11.86 -18.48
N PRO A 150 -11.07 -10.89 -19.39
CA PRO A 150 -11.99 -10.62 -20.48
C PRO A 150 -12.11 -11.80 -21.43
N ASP A 151 -13.31 -12.11 -21.85
CA ASP A 151 -13.54 -13.07 -22.92
C ASP A 151 -13.23 -12.41 -24.26
N PHE A 152 -12.15 -12.85 -24.90
CA PHE A 152 -11.78 -12.34 -26.22
C PHE A 152 -12.47 -13.11 -27.32
N GLN A 153 -12.92 -12.38 -28.34
CA GLN A 153 -13.46 -13.01 -29.53
C GLN A 153 -12.34 -13.72 -30.32
N THR A 154 -12.62 -14.91 -30.82
CA THR A 154 -11.66 -15.72 -31.59
C THR A 154 -12.15 -16.05 -33.00
N ARG A 155 -13.23 -15.39 -33.47
CA ARG A 155 -13.87 -15.68 -34.77
C ARG A 155 -13.27 -14.89 -35.92
N TYR A 156 -12.77 -13.68 -35.63
CA TYR A 156 -12.22 -12.78 -36.67
C TYR A 156 -10.80 -12.39 -36.31
N GLY A 157 -9.98 -12.25 -37.31
CA GLY A 157 -8.59 -11.80 -37.18
C GLY A 157 -8.47 -10.28 -37.10
N THR A 158 -7.23 -9.80 -37.00
CA THR A 158 -6.92 -8.36 -37.05
C THR A 158 -7.32 -7.79 -38.41
N GLY A 159 -7.93 -6.61 -38.40
CA GLY A 159 -8.40 -5.97 -39.64
C GLY A 159 -9.63 -5.10 -39.44
N ARG A 160 -10.17 -4.63 -40.55
CA ARG A 160 -11.35 -3.75 -40.61
C ARG A 160 -12.23 -4.11 -41.76
N LYS A 161 -13.55 -4.03 -41.62
CA LYS A 161 -14.55 -4.30 -42.67
C LYS A 161 -14.39 -5.64 -43.33
N GLY A 162 -14.07 -6.70 -42.59
CA GLY A 162 -13.92 -8.05 -43.11
C GLY A 162 -12.61 -8.31 -43.85
N LYS A 163 -11.68 -7.35 -43.91
CA LYS A 163 -10.38 -7.49 -44.58
C LYS A 163 -9.27 -7.58 -43.52
N ALA A 164 -8.36 -8.53 -43.69
CA ALA A 164 -7.18 -8.69 -42.86
C ALA A 164 -6.23 -7.50 -42.99
N SER A 165 -5.67 -7.02 -41.89
CA SER A 165 -4.64 -5.99 -41.88
C SER A 165 -3.76 -6.18 -40.63
N GLY A 166 -2.46 -6.28 -40.84
CA GLY A 166 -1.47 -6.45 -39.76
C GLY A 166 -1.13 -5.15 -39.00
N SER A 167 -1.56 -3.99 -39.48
CA SER A 167 -1.21 -2.68 -38.93
C SER A 167 -2.35 -2.03 -38.13
N THR A 168 -3.32 -2.80 -37.71
CA THR A 168 -4.47 -2.28 -36.90
C THR A 168 -4.64 -3.04 -35.61
N ILE A 169 -5.09 -2.31 -34.58
CA ILE A 169 -5.50 -2.88 -33.29
C ILE A 169 -6.95 -3.40 -33.30
N LEU A 170 -7.66 -3.28 -34.44
CA LEU A 170 -9.05 -3.69 -34.54
C LEU A 170 -9.15 -5.17 -34.92
N SER A 171 -10.09 -5.89 -34.31
CA SER A 171 -10.37 -7.32 -34.52
C SER A 171 -11.63 -7.54 -35.38
N TRP A 172 -11.76 -6.78 -36.49
CA TRP A 172 -12.88 -6.83 -37.44
C TRP A 172 -12.41 -7.20 -38.85
N GLY A 173 -11.39 -8.04 -38.92
CA GLY A 173 -10.82 -8.54 -40.15
C GLY A 173 -11.59 -9.71 -40.76
N ALA A 174 -10.90 -10.51 -41.58
CA ALA A 174 -11.47 -11.72 -42.16
C ALA A 174 -11.79 -12.77 -41.07
N PRO A 175 -12.82 -13.62 -41.28
CA PRO A 175 -13.05 -14.77 -40.43
C PRO A 175 -11.82 -15.69 -40.37
N LEU A 176 -11.46 -16.11 -39.16
CA LEU A 176 -10.39 -17.07 -38.94
C LEU A 176 -10.89 -18.49 -39.29
N ASN A 177 -10.12 -19.23 -40.11
CA ASN A 177 -10.36 -20.65 -40.29
C ASN A 177 -9.90 -21.43 -39.03
N GLN A 178 -10.32 -22.66 -38.89
CA GLN A 178 -9.97 -23.46 -37.70
C GLN A 178 -8.46 -23.68 -37.54
N ALA A 179 -7.71 -23.75 -38.63
CA ALA A 179 -6.24 -23.94 -38.63
C ALA A 179 -5.50 -22.68 -38.19
N ALA A 180 -6.08 -21.49 -38.41
CA ALA A 180 -5.51 -20.20 -38.03
C ALA A 180 -5.95 -19.70 -36.65
N ARG A 181 -6.78 -20.45 -35.95
CA ARG A 181 -7.19 -20.12 -34.57
C ARG A 181 -6.05 -20.41 -33.62
N TYR A 182 -5.37 -19.39 -33.23
CA TYR A 182 -4.40 -19.46 -32.16
C TYR A 182 -5.16 -19.55 -30.82
N ASN A 183 -5.02 -20.66 -30.12
CA ASN A 183 -5.64 -20.85 -28.82
C ASN A 183 -4.80 -20.18 -27.74
N TYR A 184 -4.53 -18.88 -27.89
CA TYR A 184 -3.92 -18.10 -26.82
C TYR A 184 -4.98 -17.65 -25.84
N SER A 185 -4.86 -18.07 -24.59
CA SER A 185 -5.61 -17.51 -23.48
C SER A 185 -4.72 -16.52 -22.71
N PRO A 186 -5.22 -15.34 -22.31
CA PRO A 186 -4.49 -14.45 -21.41
C PRO A 186 -4.04 -15.12 -20.12
N GLU A 187 -4.71 -16.19 -19.71
CA GLU A 187 -4.34 -17.02 -18.57
C GLU A 187 -2.96 -17.65 -18.72
N ASP A 188 -2.58 -18.04 -19.96
CA ASP A 188 -1.29 -18.66 -20.25
C ASP A 188 -0.10 -17.73 -19.97
N PHE A 189 -0.34 -16.41 -20.00
CA PHE A 189 0.67 -15.41 -19.68
C PHE A 189 0.80 -15.15 -18.18
N LEU A 190 -0.29 -15.34 -17.42
CA LEU A 190 -0.33 -15.02 -16.00
C LEU A 190 0.20 -16.21 -15.17
N GLN A 191 0.72 -15.88 -14.02
CA GLN A 191 1.18 -16.86 -13.03
C GLN A 191 0.46 -16.66 -11.71
N THR A 192 0.45 -17.66 -10.84
CA THR A 192 0.04 -17.48 -9.46
C THR A 192 1.05 -16.57 -8.75
N GLY A 193 0.56 -15.42 -8.28
CA GLY A 193 1.36 -14.53 -7.45
C GLY A 193 1.36 -15.01 -6.00
N HIS A 194 2.38 -14.62 -5.25
CA HIS A 194 2.43 -14.86 -3.80
C HIS A 194 3.15 -13.73 -3.08
N ILE A 195 2.72 -13.46 -1.86
CA ILE A 195 3.36 -12.53 -0.94
C ILE A 195 3.68 -13.30 0.34
N LEU A 196 4.95 -13.34 0.71
CA LEU A 196 5.43 -13.89 1.97
C LEU A 196 5.91 -12.76 2.85
N THR A 197 5.27 -12.56 3.99
CA THR A 197 5.61 -11.55 4.98
C THR A 197 6.00 -12.24 6.28
N ASN A 198 7.25 -12.07 6.70
CA ASN A 198 7.75 -12.56 7.97
C ASN A 198 8.20 -11.37 8.81
N SER A 199 7.85 -11.35 10.08
CA SER A 199 8.29 -10.32 11.01
C SER A 199 8.59 -10.89 12.39
N VAL A 200 9.53 -10.25 13.05
CA VAL A 200 9.88 -10.50 14.45
C VAL A 200 9.91 -9.16 15.15
N THR A 201 9.17 -9.05 16.25
CA THR A 201 9.20 -7.89 17.12
C THR A 201 9.62 -8.29 18.53
N LEU A 202 10.39 -7.43 19.16
CA LEU A 202 10.82 -7.56 20.54
C LEU A 202 10.50 -6.28 21.28
N SER A 203 9.82 -6.37 22.40
CA SER A 203 9.47 -5.23 23.25
C SER A 203 9.69 -5.61 24.71
N GLY A 204 10.33 -4.74 25.46
CA GLY A 204 10.56 -4.97 26.88
C GLY A 204 11.34 -3.83 27.51
N GLY A 205 11.57 -3.96 28.82
CA GLY A 205 12.40 -3.00 29.54
C GLY A 205 11.90 -2.72 30.96
N THR A 206 12.48 -1.73 31.56
CA THR A 206 12.12 -1.22 32.89
C THR A 206 11.27 0.03 32.75
N GLU A 207 10.77 0.56 33.87
CA GLU A 207 10.07 1.87 33.85
C GLU A 207 10.96 3.00 33.34
N LYS A 208 12.29 2.89 33.52
CA LYS A 208 13.25 3.93 33.12
C LYS A 208 13.91 3.71 31.76
N ASN A 209 13.87 2.52 31.23
CA ASN A 209 14.46 2.20 29.94
C ASN A 209 13.59 1.18 29.21
N GLN A 210 13.04 1.53 28.08
CA GLN A 210 12.17 0.70 27.27
C GLN A 210 12.75 0.57 25.87
N ILE A 211 12.74 -0.67 25.38
CA ILE A 211 13.30 -1.00 24.07
C ILE A 211 12.20 -1.64 23.22
N TYR A 212 12.13 -1.18 22.00
CA TYR A 212 11.37 -1.81 20.92
C TYR A 212 12.32 -2.11 19.77
N PHE A 213 12.28 -3.32 19.28
CA PHE A 213 13.01 -3.75 18.10
C PHE A 213 12.08 -4.53 17.18
N SER A 214 12.14 -4.26 15.89
CA SER A 214 11.45 -5.07 14.90
C SER A 214 12.31 -5.32 13.68
N THR A 215 12.06 -6.45 13.04
CA THR A 215 12.58 -6.76 11.71
C THR A 215 11.47 -7.41 10.90
N ALA A 216 11.36 -7.02 9.63
CA ALA A 216 10.39 -7.60 8.72
C ALA A 216 11.01 -7.82 7.34
N ALA A 217 10.59 -8.92 6.70
CA ALA A 217 10.93 -9.26 5.34
C ALA A 217 9.65 -9.53 4.55
N VAL A 218 9.46 -8.80 3.46
CA VAL A 218 8.38 -9.01 2.50
C VAL A 218 9.01 -9.45 1.19
N ASN A 219 8.68 -10.67 0.76
CA ASN A 219 9.09 -11.20 -0.52
C ASN A 219 7.84 -11.49 -1.34
N SER A 220 7.74 -10.89 -2.50
CA SER A 220 6.54 -11.02 -3.31
C SER A 220 6.84 -11.24 -4.78
N LYS A 221 5.95 -12.00 -5.41
CA LYS A 221 5.92 -12.28 -6.82
C LYS A 221 4.51 -12.00 -7.33
N GLY A 222 4.40 -11.15 -8.33
CA GLY A 222 3.12 -10.74 -8.89
C GLY A 222 2.53 -11.74 -9.87
N LEU A 223 1.33 -11.43 -10.36
CA LEU A 223 0.62 -12.20 -11.39
C LEU A 223 1.32 -12.16 -12.75
N VAL A 224 1.97 -11.03 -13.05
CA VAL A 224 2.71 -10.86 -14.30
C VAL A 224 4.12 -11.44 -14.13
N PRO A 225 4.62 -12.26 -15.07
CA PRO A 225 5.99 -12.76 -15.03
C PRO A 225 7.02 -11.64 -14.84
N ASN A 226 8.07 -11.92 -14.05
CA ASN A 226 9.14 -10.98 -13.69
C ASN A 226 8.74 -9.79 -12.81
N ASN A 227 7.48 -9.66 -12.42
CA ASN A 227 7.06 -8.69 -11.40
C ASN A 227 7.41 -9.23 -10.02
N LYS A 228 8.40 -8.62 -9.35
CA LYS A 228 8.88 -8.99 -8.01
C LYS A 228 9.04 -7.73 -7.18
N TYR A 229 8.74 -7.85 -5.89
CA TYR A 229 8.95 -6.78 -4.91
C TYR A 229 9.49 -7.40 -3.62
N ASN A 230 10.63 -6.91 -3.17
CA ASN A 230 11.23 -7.32 -1.91
C ASN A 230 11.47 -6.09 -1.04
N ARG A 231 11.14 -6.22 0.25
CA ARG A 231 11.34 -5.16 1.23
C ARG A 231 11.85 -5.77 2.52
N TYR A 232 12.84 -5.11 3.11
CA TYR A 232 13.42 -5.49 4.40
C TYR A 232 13.41 -4.28 5.30
N ASN A 233 12.81 -4.41 6.47
CA ASN A 233 12.68 -3.35 7.45
C ASN A 233 13.43 -3.73 8.71
N PHE A 234 14.07 -2.73 9.32
CA PHE A 234 14.67 -2.80 10.65
C PHE A 234 14.28 -1.54 11.40
N THR A 235 13.66 -1.72 12.56
CA THR A 235 13.25 -0.63 13.43
C THR A 235 13.83 -0.86 14.79
N PHE A 236 14.48 0.15 15.34
CA PHE A 236 14.96 0.17 16.72
C PHE A 236 14.46 1.45 17.37
N ARG A 237 13.91 1.32 18.56
CA ARG A 237 13.48 2.46 19.35
C ARG A 237 13.86 2.21 20.80
N ASN A 238 14.47 3.22 21.42
CA ASN A 238 14.78 3.22 22.83
C ASN A 238 14.21 4.49 23.48
N THR A 239 13.47 4.33 24.55
CA THR A 239 12.99 5.43 25.37
C THR A 239 13.60 5.31 26.74
N SER A 240 14.42 6.29 27.14
CA SER A 240 15.13 6.31 28.42
C SER A 240 14.78 7.54 29.22
N LEU A 241 14.41 7.32 30.49
CA LEU A 241 14.21 8.37 31.48
C LEU A 241 15.50 8.58 32.27
N LEU A 242 16.08 9.75 32.13
CA LEU A 242 17.36 10.12 32.72
C LEU A 242 17.21 11.25 33.73
N LEU A 243 18.23 11.46 34.57
CA LEU A 243 18.30 12.57 35.54
C LEU A 243 17.07 12.62 36.49
N SER A 244 16.70 11.47 37.08
CA SER A 244 15.54 11.33 37.97
C SER A 244 14.24 11.80 37.25
N ASP A 245 14.02 11.27 36.03
CA ASP A 245 12.83 11.49 35.20
C ASP A 245 12.69 12.92 34.64
N ARG A 246 13.74 13.75 34.74
CA ARG A 246 13.76 15.11 34.19
C ARG A 246 14.13 15.19 32.71
N LEU A 247 14.74 14.16 32.15
CA LEU A 247 15.14 14.11 30.76
C LEU A 247 14.63 12.82 30.11
N ILE A 248 13.86 12.97 29.05
CA ILE A 248 13.39 11.86 28.22
C ILE A 248 14.23 11.82 26.96
N LEU A 249 14.95 10.72 26.75
CA LEU A 249 15.64 10.42 25.50
C LEU A 249 14.82 9.39 24.73
N ASP A 250 14.31 9.76 23.57
CA ASP A 250 13.56 8.88 22.64
C ASP A 250 14.34 8.85 21.31
N VAL A 251 14.86 7.70 20.95
CA VAL A 251 15.72 7.47 19.77
C VAL A 251 15.14 6.35 18.91
#